data_7ff9e2d5e346267a2c3eb2d544da2893
#
_entry.id   7ff9e2d5e346267a2c3eb2d544da2893
#
_cell.length_a   1.000
_cell.length_b   1.000
_cell.length_c   1.000
_cell.angle_alpha   90.00
_cell.angle_beta   90.00
_cell.angle_gamma   90.00
#
_symmetry.space_group_name_H-M   'P 1'
#
loop_
_entity.id
_entity.type
_entity.pdbx_description
1 polymer ?
#
loop_
_entity_poly.entity_id
_entity_poly.type
_entity_poly.pdbx_seq_one_letter_code
_entity_poly.pdbx_strand_id
1 'polypeptide(L)'
;MYGLNTRTVGGKLTQIARALQLELCYSKHDLLEAHVNLMPYGGNVQGAGTASLIYFGKPAQRIGLAESLTLVLIPQSPARRDPGRSTPHAGGKEEPAELGQARERLFTRWQETHPDTAHEYVSVPLHYARLNDLPFAAPHFVDYVLGTGPERGMGLGARGSGQSSGSVLLPESRAPSPVARALTTTLDLPLQRLAERVLASYVREQRSIGIHNAAALLLDYRDMSVRALVGSADFHSAAISGQVNGTLAKRSPGSALKPFIYALAIDQGLIHPLTVLKDAPTSFGPFSPENFDGRFVGPITATDALIYMEIGRASCRERV
;
A
#
# COMPACT_ATOMS: atom_id res chain seq x y z
N MET A 1 -11.73 -9.55 20.36
CA MET A 1 -12.16 -9.65 21.76
C MET A 1 -13.45 -10.46 21.81
N TYR A 2 -13.59 -11.35 22.77
CA TYR A 2 -14.55 -12.45 22.82
C TYR A 2 -16.02 -12.08 23.10
N GLY A 3 -16.48 -10.88 22.82
CA GLY A 3 -17.90 -10.49 22.98
C GLY A 3 -18.54 -10.79 24.36
N LEU A 4 -17.72 -10.95 25.41
CA LEU A 4 -18.16 -11.33 26.75
C LEU A 4 -18.94 -10.18 27.39
N ASN A 5 -20.14 -10.49 27.84
CA ASN A 5 -20.91 -9.53 28.64
C ASN A 5 -20.33 -9.49 30.07
N THR A 6 -19.42 -8.54 30.30
CA THR A 6 -18.73 -8.36 31.59
C THR A 6 -19.57 -7.74 32.70
N ARG A 7 -20.86 -7.42 32.43
CA ARG A 7 -21.80 -6.89 33.42
C ARG A 7 -22.48 -8.00 34.27
N THR A 8 -22.32 -9.26 33.87
CA THR A 8 -22.88 -10.41 34.61
C THR A 8 -21.80 -11.07 35.45
N VAL A 9 -22.18 -11.73 36.56
CA VAL A 9 -21.26 -12.48 37.43
C VAL A 9 -20.54 -13.57 36.65
N GLY A 10 -21.28 -14.33 35.82
CA GLY A 10 -20.69 -15.37 34.95
C GLY A 10 -19.70 -14.80 33.94
N GLY A 11 -20.00 -13.64 33.35
CA GLY A 11 -19.08 -12.94 32.46
C GLY A 11 -17.80 -12.49 33.15
N LYS A 12 -17.90 -12.05 34.38
CA LYS A 12 -16.72 -11.70 35.21
C LYS A 12 -15.86 -12.90 35.54
N LEU A 13 -16.44 -14.01 35.94
CA LEU A 13 -15.70 -15.26 36.21
C LEU A 13 -14.99 -15.75 34.95
N THR A 14 -15.66 -15.72 33.81
CA THR A 14 -15.04 -16.09 32.51
C THR A 14 -13.89 -15.14 32.16
N GLN A 15 -14.02 -13.84 32.42
CA GLN A 15 -12.95 -12.87 32.22
C GLN A 15 -11.72 -13.18 33.08
N ILE A 16 -11.93 -13.50 34.36
CA ILE A 16 -10.85 -13.87 35.29
C ILE A 16 -10.15 -15.15 34.82
N ALA A 17 -10.91 -16.19 34.48
CA ALA A 17 -10.35 -17.45 33.99
C ALA A 17 -9.51 -17.25 32.71
N ARG A 18 -9.98 -16.41 31.79
CA ARG A 18 -9.21 -16.06 30.57
C ARG A 18 -7.96 -15.22 30.87
N ALA A 19 -8.02 -14.31 31.83
CA ALA A 19 -6.83 -13.55 32.24
C ALA A 19 -5.75 -14.48 32.84
N LEU A 20 -6.13 -15.41 33.71
CA LEU A 20 -5.21 -16.41 34.24
C LEU A 20 -4.65 -17.31 33.13
N GLN A 21 -5.47 -17.74 32.20
CA GLN A 21 -5.01 -18.50 31.00
C GLN A 21 -3.96 -17.74 30.22
N LEU A 22 -4.15 -16.43 29.98
CA LEU A 22 -3.17 -15.62 29.28
C LEU A 22 -1.86 -15.48 30.06
N GLU A 23 -1.92 -15.27 31.37
CA GLU A 23 -0.71 -15.22 32.22
C GLU A 23 0.07 -16.54 32.26
N LEU A 24 -0.60 -17.68 32.13
CA LEU A 24 0.05 -18.98 32.02
C LEU A 24 0.70 -19.23 30.66
N CYS A 25 0.15 -18.65 29.59
CA CYS A 25 0.60 -18.89 28.22
C CYS A 25 1.63 -17.88 27.71
N TYR A 26 1.63 -16.66 28.26
CA TYR A 26 2.42 -15.53 27.75
C TYR A 26 3.17 -14.83 28.91
N SER A 27 4.36 -14.34 28.64
CA SER A 27 5.09 -13.51 29.60
C SER A 27 4.38 -12.17 29.83
N LYS A 28 4.65 -11.51 30.96
CA LYS A 28 4.12 -10.15 31.22
C LYS A 28 4.59 -9.14 30.18
N HIS A 29 5.78 -9.33 29.65
CA HIS A 29 6.32 -8.52 28.55
C HIS A 29 5.48 -8.67 27.28
N ASP A 30 5.18 -9.91 26.87
CA ASP A 30 4.37 -10.18 25.67
C ASP A 30 2.95 -9.61 25.82
N LEU A 31 2.37 -9.72 27.02
CA LEU A 31 1.05 -9.16 27.34
C LEU A 31 1.06 -7.63 27.28
N LEU A 32 2.10 -7.00 27.81
CA LEU A 32 2.26 -5.53 27.75
C LEU A 32 2.46 -5.05 26.31
N GLU A 33 3.30 -5.73 25.57
CA GLU A 33 3.52 -5.42 24.15
C GLU A 33 2.23 -5.54 23.34
N ALA A 34 1.51 -6.65 23.51
CA ALA A 34 0.22 -6.84 22.88
C ALA A 34 -0.79 -5.74 23.28
N HIS A 35 -0.83 -5.38 24.56
CA HIS A 35 -1.69 -4.33 25.09
C HIS A 35 -1.41 -2.98 24.39
N VAL A 36 -0.15 -2.54 24.40
CA VAL A 36 0.27 -1.27 23.80
C VAL A 36 0.00 -1.24 22.29
N ASN A 37 0.17 -2.38 21.59
CA ASN A 37 -0.07 -2.48 20.16
C ASN A 37 -1.55 -2.62 19.77
N LEU A 38 -2.44 -3.03 20.68
CA LEU A 38 -3.88 -3.19 20.43
C LEU A 38 -4.73 -2.05 20.97
N MET A 39 -4.15 -1.14 21.74
CA MET A 39 -4.89 -0.02 22.33
C MET A 39 -5.39 0.95 21.27
N PRO A 40 -6.63 1.47 21.41
CA PRO A 40 -7.15 2.53 20.55
C PRO A 40 -6.61 3.90 21.00
N TYR A 41 -6.13 4.69 20.06
CA TYR A 41 -5.58 6.02 20.28
C TYR A 41 -6.44 7.15 19.72
N GLY A 42 -7.67 6.86 19.33
CA GLY A 42 -8.61 7.83 18.74
C GLY A 42 -8.82 7.59 17.23
N GLY A 43 -10.00 7.94 16.73
CA GLY A 43 -10.37 7.64 15.35
C GLY A 43 -10.13 6.16 14.99
N ASN A 44 -9.42 5.91 13.89
CA ASN A 44 -9.02 4.57 13.44
C ASN A 44 -7.57 4.24 13.81
N VAL A 45 -6.97 4.98 14.75
CA VAL A 45 -5.57 4.77 15.17
C VAL A 45 -5.50 3.67 16.21
N GLN A 46 -4.80 2.59 15.90
CA GLN A 46 -4.57 1.47 16.81
C GLN A 46 -3.07 1.21 16.96
N GLY A 47 -2.62 1.03 18.20
CA GLY A 47 -1.24 0.76 18.55
C GLY A 47 -0.39 2.02 18.76
N ALA A 48 0.49 1.98 19.77
CA ALA A 48 1.35 3.11 20.14
C ALA A 48 2.33 3.51 19.03
N GLY A 49 2.86 2.52 18.28
CA GLY A 49 3.76 2.79 17.16
C GLY A 49 3.07 3.60 16.05
N THR A 50 1.85 3.23 15.70
CA THR A 50 1.01 3.98 14.75
C THR A 50 0.67 5.37 15.29
N ALA A 51 0.26 5.47 16.55
CA ALA A 51 -0.08 6.74 17.19
C ALA A 51 1.12 7.69 17.26
N SER A 52 2.32 7.17 17.54
CA SER A 52 3.57 7.92 17.54
C SER A 52 3.86 8.53 16.17
N LEU A 53 3.74 7.74 15.10
CA LEU A 53 3.93 8.21 13.72
C LEU A 53 2.88 9.25 13.33
N ILE A 54 1.61 9.01 13.67
CA ILE A 54 0.49 9.88 13.29
C ILE A 54 0.54 11.21 14.05
N TYR A 55 0.72 11.15 15.37
CA TYR A 55 0.62 12.37 16.19
C TYR A 55 1.91 13.17 16.26
N PHE A 56 3.07 12.49 16.23
CA PHE A 56 4.37 13.16 16.42
C PHE A 56 5.29 13.08 15.19
N GLY A 57 4.93 12.33 14.14
CA GLY A 57 5.78 12.14 12.96
C GLY A 57 7.07 11.38 13.25
N LYS A 58 7.14 10.66 14.38
CA LYS A 58 8.34 9.97 14.87
C LYS A 58 8.06 8.49 15.12
N PRO A 59 9.02 7.59 14.86
CA PRO A 59 8.90 6.21 15.31
C PRO A 59 8.92 6.14 16.84
N ALA A 60 8.23 5.14 17.42
CA ALA A 60 8.05 5.00 18.88
C ALA A 60 9.36 5.00 19.67
N GLN A 61 10.48 4.56 19.05
CA GLN A 61 11.81 4.55 19.67
C GLN A 61 12.43 5.96 19.84
N ARG A 62 11.86 6.99 19.19
CA ARG A 62 12.39 8.36 19.17
C ARG A 62 11.48 9.37 19.85
N ILE A 63 10.42 8.92 20.50
CA ILE A 63 9.54 9.81 21.26
C ILE A 63 10.18 10.17 22.60
N GLY A 64 10.01 11.43 23.02
CA GLY A 64 10.45 11.93 24.31
C GLY A 64 9.48 11.57 25.44
N LEU A 65 9.85 11.93 26.68
CA LEU A 65 9.06 11.64 27.87
C LEU A 65 7.66 12.25 27.80
N ALA A 66 7.53 13.52 27.41
CA ALA A 66 6.24 14.20 27.30
C ALA A 66 5.31 13.53 26.26
N GLU A 67 5.86 13.12 25.11
CA GLU A 67 5.14 12.39 24.07
C GLU A 67 4.70 10.99 24.55
N SER A 68 5.57 10.30 25.29
CA SER A 68 5.28 8.98 25.89
C SER A 68 4.15 9.06 26.92
N LEU A 69 4.21 10.03 27.84
CA LEU A 69 3.16 10.25 28.84
C LEU A 69 1.82 10.58 28.15
N THR A 70 1.86 11.33 27.06
CA THR A 70 0.66 11.64 26.26
C THR A 70 0.06 10.38 25.66
N LEU A 71 0.86 9.50 25.03
CA LEU A 71 0.35 8.25 24.48
C LEU A 71 -0.28 7.35 25.54
N VAL A 72 0.26 7.28 26.75
CA VAL A 72 -0.34 6.50 27.86
C VAL A 72 -1.73 7.01 28.25
N LEU A 73 -2.01 8.31 28.08
CA LEU A 73 -3.25 8.96 28.51
C LEU A 73 -4.38 8.87 27.49
N ILE A 74 -4.06 8.86 26.19
CA ILE A 74 -5.08 8.86 25.13
C ILE A 74 -6.02 7.65 25.23
N PRO A 75 -5.54 6.40 25.39
CA PRO A 75 -6.41 5.22 25.43
C PRO A 75 -7.39 5.16 26.59
N GLN A 76 -7.16 5.91 27.66
CA GLN A 76 -8.08 5.98 28.81
C GLN A 76 -9.40 6.70 28.47
N SER A 77 -9.35 7.64 27.52
CA SER A 77 -10.53 8.36 27.01
C SER A 77 -10.29 8.82 25.57
N PRO A 78 -10.26 7.89 24.59
CA PRO A 78 -9.85 8.21 23.22
C PRO A 78 -10.72 9.28 22.57
N ALA A 79 -12.02 9.33 22.89
CA ALA A 79 -12.95 10.30 22.33
C ALA A 79 -12.72 11.75 22.82
N ARG A 80 -12.20 11.93 24.03
CA ARG A 80 -11.97 13.25 24.64
C ARG A 80 -10.53 13.72 24.53
N ARG A 81 -9.59 12.78 24.45
CA ARG A 81 -8.14 13.01 24.44
C ARG A 81 -7.51 12.82 23.07
N ASP A 82 -8.32 12.69 22.02
CA ASP A 82 -7.85 12.56 20.65
C ASP A 82 -7.27 13.90 20.15
N PRO A 83 -5.95 14.01 19.93
CA PRO A 83 -5.34 15.22 19.40
C PRO A 83 -5.83 15.56 18.00
N GLY A 84 -6.33 14.55 17.27
CA GLY A 84 -6.88 14.68 15.92
C GLY A 84 -8.19 15.49 15.86
N ARG A 85 -8.95 15.58 16.95
CA ARG A 85 -10.26 16.25 17.03
C ARG A 85 -10.22 17.73 17.44
N SER A 86 -9.06 18.26 17.79
CA SER A 86 -8.92 19.66 18.19
C SER A 86 -9.35 20.60 17.07
N THR A 87 -10.05 21.69 17.41
CA THR A 87 -10.48 22.73 16.46
C THR A 87 -9.28 23.38 15.79
N PRO A 88 -9.32 23.63 14.47
CA PRO A 88 -8.23 24.31 13.78
C PRO A 88 -8.20 25.78 14.17
N HIS A 89 -7.14 26.24 14.83
CA HIS A 89 -6.78 27.65 14.94
C HIS A 89 -5.59 27.96 14.02
N ALA A 90 -5.48 29.19 13.59
CA ALA A 90 -4.50 29.67 12.62
C ALA A 90 -3.04 29.60 13.16
N GLY A 91 -2.49 28.41 13.28
CA GLY A 91 -1.12 28.20 13.80
C GLY A 91 -0.81 26.79 14.23
N GLY A 92 -1.75 25.89 14.15
CA GLY A 92 -1.61 24.50 14.61
C GLY A 92 -2.83 24.05 15.41
N LYS A 93 -2.96 22.77 15.69
CA LYS A 93 -3.99 22.27 16.61
C LYS A 93 -3.53 22.50 18.03
N GLU A 94 -4.31 23.25 18.81
CA GLU A 94 -4.10 23.32 20.25
C GLU A 94 -4.37 21.95 20.88
N GLU A 95 -3.52 21.59 21.82
CA GLU A 95 -3.69 20.38 22.62
C GLU A 95 -5.04 20.44 23.36
N PRO A 96 -5.83 19.36 23.40
CA PRO A 96 -7.02 19.30 24.25
C PRO A 96 -6.63 19.62 25.69
N ALA A 97 -7.27 20.62 26.30
CA ALA A 97 -6.94 21.08 27.65
C ALA A 97 -6.97 19.93 28.69
N GLU A 98 -7.91 18.99 28.53
CA GLU A 98 -8.00 17.78 29.36
C GLU A 98 -6.76 16.88 29.22
N LEU A 99 -6.18 16.79 28.02
CA LEU A 99 -5.00 15.97 27.76
C LEU A 99 -3.76 16.58 28.39
N GLY A 100 -3.54 17.89 28.20
CA GLY A 100 -2.44 18.63 28.83
C GLY A 100 -2.46 18.56 30.36
N GLN A 101 -3.62 18.82 30.96
CA GLN A 101 -3.79 18.72 32.43
C GLN A 101 -3.59 17.29 32.95
N ALA A 102 -4.03 16.30 32.21
CA ALA A 102 -3.82 14.89 32.57
C ALA A 102 -2.34 14.51 32.50
N ARG A 103 -1.62 15.02 31.48
CA ARG A 103 -0.18 14.82 31.32
C ARG A 103 0.60 15.40 32.48
N GLU A 104 0.32 16.64 32.87
CA GLU A 104 0.99 17.28 34.01
C GLU A 104 0.77 16.48 35.32
N ARG A 105 -0.47 16.03 35.56
CA ARG A 105 -0.78 15.19 36.75
C ARG A 105 -0.04 13.86 36.71
N LEU A 106 0.09 13.25 35.53
CA LEU A 106 0.82 11.98 35.37
C LEU A 106 2.32 12.21 35.52
N PHE A 107 2.84 13.32 35.00
CA PHE A 107 4.25 13.68 35.17
C PHE A 107 4.62 13.92 36.63
N THR A 108 3.82 14.67 37.41
CA THR A 108 4.05 14.87 38.84
C THR A 108 4.17 13.54 39.59
N ARG A 109 3.27 12.60 39.32
CA ARG A 109 3.32 11.28 39.93
C ARG A 109 4.52 10.43 39.44
N TRP A 110 4.90 10.56 38.16
CA TRP A 110 6.05 9.88 37.59
C TRP A 110 7.37 10.42 38.18
N GLN A 111 7.45 11.71 38.41
CA GLN A 111 8.60 12.39 39.01
C GLN A 111 8.89 11.90 40.44
N GLU A 112 7.85 11.58 41.22
CA GLU A 112 8.01 11.01 42.57
C GLU A 112 8.76 9.69 42.58
N THR A 113 8.62 8.90 41.50
CA THR A 113 9.26 7.58 41.36
C THR A 113 10.55 7.61 40.54
N HIS A 114 10.79 8.67 39.78
CA HIS A 114 11.92 8.82 38.86
C HIS A 114 12.57 10.22 38.96
N PRO A 115 13.14 10.58 40.11
CA PRO A 115 13.67 11.96 40.30
C PRO A 115 14.85 12.27 39.37
N ASP A 116 15.66 11.25 39.02
CA ASP A 116 16.87 11.43 38.21
C ASP A 116 16.61 11.79 36.74
N THR A 117 15.44 11.43 36.22
CA THR A 117 15.07 11.67 34.81
C THR A 117 14.01 12.77 34.65
N ALA A 118 13.59 13.41 35.74
CA ALA A 118 12.59 14.46 35.71
C ALA A 118 13.01 15.69 34.90
N HIS A 119 14.31 15.93 34.75
CA HIS A 119 14.87 17.02 33.93
C HIS A 119 14.67 16.83 32.41
N GLU A 120 14.37 15.60 31.96
CA GLU A 120 14.06 15.33 30.54
C GLU A 120 12.66 15.83 30.15
N TYR A 121 11.83 16.13 31.12
CA TYR A 121 10.48 16.64 30.85
C TYR A 121 10.52 18.14 30.63
N VAL A 122 10.09 18.55 29.44
CA VAL A 122 9.86 19.96 29.12
C VAL A 122 8.37 20.17 28.99
N SER A 123 7.82 21.04 29.85
CA SER A 123 6.40 21.44 29.82
C SER A 123 6.17 22.42 28.66
N VAL A 124 6.25 21.92 27.44
CA VAL A 124 5.97 22.67 26.22
C VAL A 124 4.73 22.07 25.54
N PRO A 125 3.85 22.92 24.97
CA PRO A 125 2.75 22.43 24.15
C PRO A 125 3.25 21.52 23.05
N LEU A 126 2.75 20.29 23.00
CA LEU A 126 3.14 19.34 21.98
C LEU A 126 2.50 19.70 20.63
N HIS A 127 3.29 19.62 19.58
CA HIS A 127 2.80 19.77 18.22
C HIS A 127 2.30 18.43 17.70
N TYR A 128 1.04 18.39 17.32
CA TYR A 128 0.43 17.19 16.75
C TYR A 128 0.32 17.32 15.24
N ALA A 129 0.87 16.35 14.52
CA ALA A 129 0.66 16.22 13.09
C ALA A 129 -0.81 15.87 12.79
N ARG A 130 -1.29 16.24 11.61
CA ARG A 130 -2.64 15.87 11.15
C ARG A 130 -2.57 14.56 10.41
N LEU A 131 -3.65 13.78 10.46
CA LEU A 131 -3.79 12.59 9.62
C LEU A 131 -3.56 12.92 8.12
N ASN A 132 -3.98 14.12 7.70
CA ASN A 132 -3.81 14.59 6.33
C ASN A 132 -2.36 15.01 6.00
N ASP A 133 -1.52 15.21 7.01
CA ASP A 133 -0.10 15.57 6.84
C ASP A 133 0.78 14.31 6.70
N LEU A 134 0.19 13.12 6.89
CA LEU A 134 0.90 11.86 6.67
C LEU A 134 1.24 11.72 5.18
N PRO A 135 2.46 11.25 4.87
CA PRO A 135 2.82 11.00 3.49
C PRO A 135 1.94 9.89 2.91
N PHE A 136 1.02 10.28 2.05
CA PHE A 136 0.20 9.34 1.28
C PHE A 136 0.95 9.03 -0.01
N ALA A 137 1.85 8.05 0.06
CA ALA A 137 2.70 7.67 -1.06
C ALA A 137 2.39 6.25 -1.51
N ALA A 138 2.39 6.03 -2.83
CA ALA A 138 2.23 4.73 -3.45
C ALA A 138 1.00 3.92 -2.98
N PRO A 139 -0.22 4.48 -2.94
CA PRO A 139 -1.37 3.81 -2.32
C PRO A 139 -1.68 2.46 -2.96
N HIS A 140 -1.63 2.32 -4.27
CA HIS A 140 -1.87 1.04 -4.95
C HIS A 140 -0.82 -0.01 -4.62
N PHE A 141 0.44 0.40 -4.42
CA PHE A 141 1.50 -0.51 -4.00
C PHE A 141 1.28 -0.99 -2.57
N VAL A 142 0.89 -0.09 -1.68
CA VAL A 142 0.55 -0.43 -0.28
C VAL A 142 -0.63 -1.41 -0.24
N ASP A 143 -1.70 -1.12 -0.97
CA ASP A 143 -2.87 -2.02 -1.07
C ASP A 143 -2.50 -3.38 -1.67
N TYR A 144 -1.64 -3.41 -2.69
CA TYR A 144 -1.14 -4.64 -3.29
C TYR A 144 -0.36 -5.50 -2.28
N VAL A 145 0.58 -4.88 -1.57
CA VAL A 145 1.44 -5.57 -0.59
C VAL A 145 0.67 -6.05 0.64
N LEU A 146 -0.28 -5.25 1.13
CA LEU A 146 -1.12 -5.60 2.28
C LEU A 146 -2.30 -6.50 1.91
N GLY A 147 -2.57 -6.72 0.62
CA GLY A 147 -3.72 -7.47 0.14
C GLY A 147 -5.06 -6.81 0.49
N THR A 148 -5.09 -5.49 0.65
CA THR A 148 -6.27 -4.72 1.07
C THR A 148 -7.07 -4.14 -0.10
N GLY A 149 -6.50 -4.12 -1.31
CA GLY A 149 -7.14 -3.57 -2.51
C GLY A 149 -8.44 -4.28 -2.91
N PRO A 150 -9.29 -3.63 -3.73
CA PRO A 150 -10.58 -4.18 -4.17
C PRO A 150 -10.45 -5.49 -4.97
N GLU A 151 -9.23 -5.87 -5.34
CA GLU A 151 -8.91 -7.05 -6.16
C GLU A 151 -8.60 -8.31 -5.33
N ARG A 152 -9.18 -8.47 -4.15
CA ARG A 152 -9.02 -9.66 -3.29
C ARG A 152 -9.29 -11.02 -3.97
N GLY A 153 -9.74 -11.04 -5.23
CA GLY A 153 -10.00 -12.24 -6.01
C GLY A 153 -8.90 -12.66 -6.99
N MET A 154 -7.88 -11.84 -7.23
CA MET A 154 -6.77 -12.16 -8.14
C MET A 154 -5.46 -12.35 -7.39
N GLY A 155 -5.39 -13.39 -6.55
CA GLY A 155 -4.15 -13.81 -5.95
C GLY A 155 -3.14 -14.16 -7.04
N LEU A 156 -2.06 -13.38 -7.16
CA LEU A 156 -0.82 -13.89 -7.73
C LEU A 156 -0.29 -14.93 -6.74
N GLY A 157 -0.88 -16.14 -6.83
CA GLY A 157 -0.41 -17.29 -6.10
C GLY A 157 1.04 -17.55 -6.47
N ALA A 158 1.91 -17.56 -5.48
CA ALA A 158 3.14 -18.31 -5.59
C ALA A 158 2.76 -19.71 -6.07
N ARG A 159 3.11 -20.06 -7.30
CA ARG A 159 2.89 -21.39 -7.85
C ARG A 159 3.81 -22.36 -7.13
N GLY A 160 3.30 -22.94 -6.05
CA GLY A 160 3.70 -24.24 -5.60
C GLY A 160 2.79 -25.26 -6.29
N SER A 161 3.33 -26.04 -7.20
CA SER A 161 2.67 -27.18 -7.82
C SER A 161 2.29 -28.20 -6.75
N GLY A 162 1.00 -28.55 -6.65
CA GLY A 162 0.54 -29.62 -5.78
C GLY A 162 -0.98 -29.67 -5.68
N GLN A 163 -1.64 -30.42 -6.55
CA GLN A 163 -3.01 -30.88 -6.35
C GLN A 163 -3.10 -31.67 -5.05
N SER A 164 -4.04 -31.30 -4.18
CA SER A 164 -4.85 -32.30 -3.45
C SER A 164 -6.05 -31.62 -2.78
N SER A 165 -7.22 -32.08 -3.20
CA SER A 165 -8.49 -31.89 -2.49
C SER A 165 -8.37 -32.57 -1.13
N GLY A 166 -8.46 -31.78 -0.07
CA GLY A 166 -8.51 -32.27 1.29
C GLY A 166 -8.80 -31.08 2.21
N SER A 167 -9.98 -31.06 2.82
CA SER A 167 -10.27 -30.12 3.90
C SER A 167 -9.33 -30.42 5.05
N VAL A 168 -8.19 -29.74 5.10
CA VAL A 168 -7.30 -29.76 6.23
C VAL A 168 -7.83 -28.73 7.21
N LEU A 169 -8.38 -29.21 8.32
CA LEU A 169 -8.50 -28.46 9.54
C LEU A 169 -7.08 -27.94 9.87
N LEU A 170 -6.81 -26.68 9.55
CA LEU A 170 -5.60 -26.02 9.97
C LEU A 170 -5.59 -26.06 11.50
N PRO A 171 -4.51 -26.55 12.15
CA PRO A 171 -4.33 -26.34 13.57
C PRO A 171 -4.41 -24.84 13.82
N GLU A 172 -5.15 -24.43 14.85
CA GLU A 172 -5.24 -23.05 15.30
C GLU A 172 -3.83 -22.47 15.35
N SER A 173 -3.52 -21.71 14.31
CA SER A 173 -2.24 -21.06 14.17
C SER A 173 -2.06 -20.15 15.38
N ARG A 174 -1.03 -20.46 16.17
CA ARG A 174 -0.40 -19.59 17.15
C ARG A 174 -0.59 -18.16 16.71
N ALA A 175 -1.38 -17.38 17.45
CA ALA A 175 -1.69 -16.00 17.12
C ALA A 175 -0.37 -15.29 16.75
N PRO A 176 -0.28 -14.63 15.60
CA PRO A 176 0.94 -13.92 15.24
C PRO A 176 1.19 -12.90 16.33
N SER A 177 2.38 -12.92 16.90
CA SER A 177 2.84 -11.86 17.80
C SER A 177 2.56 -10.53 17.11
N PRO A 178 1.90 -9.58 17.77
CA PRO A 178 1.57 -8.27 17.17
C PRO A 178 2.80 -7.35 17.12
N VAL A 179 3.96 -7.90 16.80
CA VAL A 179 5.11 -7.11 16.41
C VAL A 179 4.77 -6.54 15.06
N ALA A 180 4.60 -5.24 14.98
CA ALA A 180 4.50 -4.51 13.72
C ALA A 180 5.80 -4.80 12.95
N ARG A 181 5.79 -5.84 12.12
CA ARG A 181 6.91 -6.18 11.26
C ARG A 181 7.02 -5.07 10.25
N ALA A 182 8.07 -4.27 10.36
CA ALA A 182 8.43 -3.35 9.29
C ALA A 182 8.64 -4.17 8.01
N LEU A 183 7.83 -3.91 7.01
CA LEU A 183 7.96 -4.56 5.71
C LEU A 183 8.91 -3.73 4.86
N THR A 184 10.08 -4.26 4.59
CA THR A 184 11.04 -3.66 3.66
C THR A 184 10.66 -4.05 2.24
N THR A 185 10.56 -3.07 1.35
CA THR A 185 10.19 -3.26 -0.05
C THR A 185 11.26 -2.72 -0.98
N THR A 186 11.16 -3.05 -2.27
CA THR A 186 12.07 -2.58 -3.32
C THR A 186 11.64 -1.25 -3.94
N LEU A 187 10.53 -0.67 -3.47
CA LEU A 187 9.99 0.59 -3.99
C LEU A 187 10.97 1.74 -3.77
N ASP A 188 11.23 2.51 -4.82
CA ASP A 188 12.01 3.73 -4.78
C ASP A 188 11.08 4.95 -4.71
N LEU A 189 11.02 5.61 -3.56
CA LEU A 189 10.08 6.73 -3.35
C LEU A 189 10.33 7.94 -4.29
N PRO A 190 11.55 8.36 -4.59
CA PRO A 190 11.83 9.35 -5.62
C PRO A 190 11.27 8.97 -6.98
N LEU A 191 11.50 7.74 -7.45
CA LEU A 191 10.98 7.25 -8.73
C LEU A 191 9.45 7.11 -8.69
N GLN A 192 8.88 6.64 -7.60
CA GLN A 192 7.43 6.56 -7.41
C GLN A 192 6.76 7.93 -7.56
N ARG A 193 7.27 8.95 -6.86
CA ARG A 193 6.75 10.33 -6.93
C ARG A 193 6.92 10.93 -8.32
N LEU A 194 8.01 10.61 -9.00
CA LEU A 194 8.22 11.04 -10.38
C LEU A 194 7.17 10.41 -11.30
N ALA A 195 6.98 9.09 -11.22
CA ALA A 195 6.01 8.35 -12.02
C ALA A 195 4.58 8.86 -11.80
N GLU A 196 4.18 9.10 -10.55
CA GLU A 196 2.86 9.67 -10.21
C GLU A 196 2.65 11.05 -10.86
N ARG A 197 3.64 11.96 -10.76
CA ARG A 197 3.54 13.29 -11.36
C ARG A 197 3.47 13.24 -12.87
N VAL A 198 4.35 12.46 -13.50
CA VAL A 198 4.42 12.32 -14.96
C VAL A 198 3.12 11.74 -15.50
N LEU A 199 2.60 10.67 -14.86
CA LEU A 199 1.37 10.02 -15.27
C LEU A 199 0.17 10.98 -15.16
N ALA A 200 0.05 11.68 -14.04
CA ALA A 200 -1.02 12.65 -13.83
C ALA A 200 -0.96 13.81 -14.82
N SER A 201 0.24 14.28 -15.19
CA SER A 201 0.41 15.33 -16.22
C SER A 201 -0.01 14.81 -17.58
N TYR A 202 0.49 13.63 -17.95
CA TYR A 202 0.16 13.00 -19.24
C TYR A 202 -1.35 12.82 -19.42
N VAL A 203 -2.04 12.27 -18.42
CA VAL A 203 -3.50 12.07 -18.52
C VAL A 203 -4.24 13.40 -18.63
N ARG A 204 -3.80 14.47 -17.95
CA ARG A 204 -4.40 15.80 -18.11
C ARG A 204 -4.25 16.35 -19.52
N GLU A 205 -3.06 16.21 -20.10
CA GLU A 205 -2.76 16.69 -21.46
C GLU A 205 -3.52 15.91 -22.53
N GLN A 206 -3.70 14.60 -22.32
CA GLN A 206 -4.34 13.73 -23.29
C GLN A 206 -5.86 13.57 -23.10
N ARG A 207 -6.45 14.34 -22.20
CA ARG A 207 -7.89 14.26 -21.89
C ARG A 207 -8.79 14.57 -23.10
N SER A 208 -8.34 15.48 -23.96
CA SER A 208 -9.06 15.89 -25.17
C SER A 208 -9.21 14.77 -26.20
N ILE A 209 -8.30 13.82 -26.21
CA ILE A 209 -8.36 12.63 -27.09
C ILE A 209 -8.97 11.41 -26.43
N GLY A 210 -9.59 11.58 -25.24
CA GLY A 210 -10.35 10.53 -24.57
C GLY A 210 -9.54 9.68 -23.57
N ILE A 211 -8.29 10.04 -23.24
CA ILE A 211 -7.51 9.33 -22.20
C ILE A 211 -7.87 9.93 -20.83
N HIS A 212 -8.63 9.17 -20.04
CA HIS A 212 -9.09 9.60 -18.73
C HIS A 212 -8.32 8.97 -17.57
N ASN A 213 -7.65 7.86 -17.80
CA ASN A 213 -6.85 7.16 -16.79
C ASN A 213 -5.67 6.44 -17.45
N ALA A 214 -4.62 6.19 -16.67
CA ALA A 214 -3.47 5.41 -17.07
C ALA A 214 -2.84 4.75 -15.86
N ALA A 215 -2.03 3.71 -16.09
CA ALA A 215 -1.26 3.03 -15.07
C ALA A 215 0.18 2.83 -15.55
N ALA A 216 1.12 2.78 -14.62
CA ALA A 216 2.53 2.58 -14.91
C ALA A 216 3.18 1.65 -13.90
N LEU A 217 4.02 0.74 -14.39
CA LEU A 217 4.85 -0.16 -13.61
C LEU A 217 6.30 -0.01 -14.06
N LEU A 218 7.18 0.31 -13.12
CA LEU A 218 8.62 0.41 -13.37
C LEU A 218 9.33 -0.76 -12.70
N LEU A 219 10.00 -1.56 -13.51
CA LEU A 219 10.77 -2.72 -13.08
C LEU A 219 12.26 -2.49 -13.34
N ASP A 220 13.10 -2.91 -12.41
CA ASP A 220 14.52 -3.08 -12.68
C ASP A 220 14.72 -4.40 -13.41
N TYR A 221 15.21 -4.34 -14.66
CA TYR A 221 15.37 -5.53 -15.51
C TYR A 221 16.45 -6.51 -15.01
N ARG A 222 17.32 -6.09 -14.08
CA ARG A 222 18.42 -6.90 -13.57
C ARG A 222 17.95 -7.93 -12.55
N ASP A 223 17.02 -7.55 -11.69
CA ASP A 223 16.51 -8.37 -10.58
C ASP A 223 14.98 -8.48 -10.58
N MET A 224 14.31 -7.89 -11.59
CA MET A 224 12.85 -7.85 -11.74
C MET A 224 12.14 -7.20 -10.55
N SER A 225 12.84 -6.40 -9.77
CA SER A 225 12.25 -5.70 -8.63
C SER A 225 11.35 -4.53 -9.08
N VAL A 226 10.24 -4.34 -8.36
CA VAL A 226 9.34 -3.21 -8.58
C VAL A 226 9.95 -1.96 -7.96
N ARG A 227 10.26 -0.95 -8.79
CA ARG A 227 10.79 0.36 -8.36
C ARG A 227 9.72 1.42 -8.23
N ALA A 228 8.69 1.37 -9.08
CA ALA A 228 7.51 2.22 -8.94
C ALA A 228 6.26 1.50 -9.45
N LEU A 229 5.11 1.75 -8.82
CA LEU A 229 3.82 1.20 -9.21
C LEU A 229 2.75 2.29 -9.05
N VAL A 230 2.20 2.73 -10.15
CA VAL A 230 1.13 3.74 -10.21
C VAL A 230 -0.09 3.09 -10.87
N GLY A 231 -1.09 2.76 -10.10
CA GLY A 231 -2.26 2.02 -10.59
C GLY A 231 -3.30 2.90 -11.30
N SER A 232 -3.32 4.21 -11.03
CA SER A 232 -4.21 5.18 -11.68
C SER A 232 -3.60 6.58 -11.64
N ALA A 233 -4.14 7.49 -12.46
CA ALA A 233 -3.71 8.88 -12.48
C ALA A 233 -4.11 9.66 -11.21
N ASP A 234 -5.16 9.24 -10.52
CA ASP A 234 -5.63 9.83 -9.26
C ASP A 234 -6.36 8.76 -8.44
N PHE A 235 -5.75 8.34 -7.32
CA PHE A 235 -6.29 7.32 -6.43
C PHE A 235 -7.65 7.69 -5.83
N HIS A 236 -7.88 8.96 -5.55
CA HIS A 236 -9.09 9.43 -4.88
C HIS A 236 -10.26 9.71 -5.84
N SER A 237 -10.02 9.72 -7.14
CA SER A 237 -11.03 10.02 -8.14
C SER A 237 -11.99 8.85 -8.38
N ALA A 238 -13.22 8.97 -7.88
CA ALA A 238 -14.27 7.98 -8.17
C ALA A 238 -14.66 7.93 -9.66
N ALA A 239 -14.55 9.07 -10.37
CA ALA A 239 -14.92 9.18 -11.77
C ALA A 239 -14.11 8.27 -12.71
N ILE A 240 -12.86 7.94 -12.32
CA ILE A 240 -11.98 7.05 -13.09
C ILE A 240 -11.76 5.73 -12.38
N SER A 241 -12.55 5.43 -11.35
CA SER A 241 -12.33 4.26 -10.48
C SER A 241 -10.88 4.22 -9.94
N GLY A 242 -10.41 5.34 -9.41
CA GLY A 242 -9.01 5.59 -9.09
C GLY A 242 -8.37 4.58 -8.13
N GLN A 243 -9.16 3.89 -7.29
CA GLN A 243 -8.66 2.85 -6.38
C GLN A 243 -8.38 1.51 -7.07
N VAL A 244 -8.84 1.33 -8.32
CA VAL A 244 -8.54 0.12 -9.09
C VAL A 244 -7.10 0.19 -9.59
N ASN A 245 -6.33 -0.86 -9.30
CA ASN A 245 -4.94 -0.95 -9.74
C ASN A 245 -4.86 -1.38 -11.21
N GLY A 246 -4.73 -0.42 -12.11
CA GLY A 246 -4.64 -0.66 -13.56
C GLY A 246 -3.39 -1.44 -14.00
N THR A 247 -2.35 -1.54 -13.15
CA THR A 247 -1.15 -2.35 -13.48
C THR A 247 -1.43 -3.85 -13.42
N LEU A 248 -2.49 -4.26 -12.71
CA LEU A 248 -2.92 -5.66 -12.61
C LEU A 248 -4.02 -6.00 -13.63
N ALA A 249 -4.58 -5.01 -14.30
CA ALA A 249 -5.63 -5.22 -15.27
C ALA A 249 -5.13 -6.01 -16.49
N LYS A 250 -5.82 -7.09 -16.82
CA LYS A 250 -5.55 -7.86 -18.04
C LYS A 250 -5.95 -7.02 -19.25
N ARG A 251 -4.98 -6.67 -20.08
CA ARG A 251 -5.15 -5.89 -21.29
C ARG A 251 -4.49 -6.57 -22.47
N SER A 252 -5.00 -6.33 -23.67
CA SER A 252 -4.31 -6.72 -24.89
C SER A 252 -2.99 -5.93 -25.00
N PRO A 253 -1.84 -6.61 -25.17
CA PRO A 253 -0.56 -5.95 -25.27
C PRO A 253 -0.43 -5.11 -26.55
N GLY A 254 -1.25 -5.38 -27.54
CA GLY A 254 -1.18 -4.71 -28.81
C GLY A 254 0.20 -4.81 -29.45
N SER A 255 0.61 -3.73 -30.18
CA SER A 255 1.95 -3.68 -30.83
C SER A 255 3.11 -3.70 -29.83
N ALA A 256 2.86 -3.49 -28.53
CA ALA A 256 3.92 -3.61 -27.52
C ALA A 256 4.48 -5.05 -27.39
N LEU A 257 3.76 -6.04 -27.91
CA LEU A 257 4.25 -7.43 -27.97
C LEU A 257 5.27 -7.67 -29.08
N LYS A 258 5.29 -6.84 -30.14
CA LYS A 258 6.15 -7.06 -31.31
C LYS A 258 7.64 -7.18 -30.98
N PRO A 259 8.26 -6.31 -30.16
CA PRO A 259 9.66 -6.46 -29.79
C PRO A 259 9.99 -7.85 -29.22
N PHE A 260 9.09 -8.42 -28.42
CA PHE A 260 9.28 -9.75 -27.83
C PHE A 260 9.18 -10.87 -28.87
N ILE A 261 8.23 -10.74 -29.82
CA ILE A 261 8.08 -11.68 -30.92
C ILE A 261 9.33 -11.66 -31.83
N TYR A 262 9.81 -10.47 -32.17
CA TYR A 262 11.01 -10.31 -33.00
C TYR A 262 12.26 -10.83 -32.29
N ALA A 263 12.41 -10.50 -30.98
CA ALA A 263 13.52 -11.00 -30.17
C ALA A 263 13.54 -12.55 -30.13
N LEU A 264 12.38 -13.16 -29.89
CA LEU A 264 12.25 -14.63 -29.90
C LEU A 264 12.57 -15.25 -31.27
N ALA A 265 12.08 -14.62 -32.34
CA ALA A 265 12.35 -15.09 -33.69
C ALA A 265 13.84 -14.99 -34.10
N ILE A 266 14.53 -13.94 -33.63
CA ILE A 266 15.97 -13.77 -33.82
C ILE A 266 16.74 -14.79 -32.98
N ASP A 267 16.36 -15.00 -31.72
CA ASP A 267 17.02 -15.98 -30.84
C ASP A 267 16.90 -17.41 -31.36
N GLN A 268 15.77 -17.75 -31.99
CA GLN A 268 15.53 -19.02 -32.62
C GLN A 268 16.16 -19.15 -34.03
N GLY A 269 16.81 -18.10 -34.53
CA GLY A 269 17.41 -18.07 -35.86
C GLY A 269 16.42 -18.06 -37.02
N LEU A 270 15.14 -17.76 -36.76
CA LEU A 270 14.09 -17.72 -37.79
C LEU A 270 14.18 -16.47 -38.65
N ILE A 271 14.62 -15.36 -38.08
CA ILE A 271 14.85 -14.08 -38.75
C ILE A 271 16.16 -13.45 -38.31
N HIS A 272 16.72 -12.61 -39.18
CA HIS A 272 17.85 -11.73 -38.90
C HIS A 272 17.38 -10.27 -39.04
N PRO A 273 17.98 -9.28 -38.39
CA PRO A 273 17.61 -7.86 -38.53
C PRO A 273 17.44 -7.40 -39.99
N LEU A 274 18.25 -7.93 -40.93
CA LEU A 274 18.18 -7.62 -42.37
C LEU A 274 17.29 -8.58 -43.17
N THR A 275 16.61 -9.53 -42.51
CA THR A 275 15.66 -10.41 -43.23
C THR A 275 14.55 -9.57 -43.83
N VAL A 276 14.31 -9.75 -45.11
CA VAL A 276 13.25 -9.06 -45.83
C VAL A 276 11.93 -9.75 -45.56
N LEU A 277 11.02 -9.01 -44.97
CA LEU A 277 9.64 -9.43 -44.71
C LEU A 277 8.74 -8.87 -45.80
N LYS A 278 7.63 -9.56 -46.06
CA LYS A 278 6.64 -9.13 -47.05
C LYS A 278 5.51 -8.39 -46.36
N ASP A 279 5.46 -7.08 -46.52
CA ASP A 279 4.34 -6.26 -46.09
C ASP A 279 3.36 -6.08 -47.25
N ALA A 280 2.36 -6.96 -47.32
CA ALA A 280 1.38 -6.99 -48.40
C ALA A 280 0.03 -7.49 -47.85
N PRO A 281 -1.09 -7.15 -48.50
CA PRO A 281 -2.37 -7.71 -48.15
C PRO A 281 -2.32 -9.23 -48.05
N THR A 282 -2.62 -9.75 -46.87
CA THR A 282 -2.57 -11.18 -46.59
C THR A 282 -3.82 -11.54 -45.80
N SER A 283 -4.48 -12.63 -46.20
CA SER A 283 -5.67 -13.14 -45.56
C SER A 283 -5.39 -14.45 -44.84
N PHE A 284 -5.82 -14.58 -43.62
CA PHE A 284 -5.78 -15.79 -42.80
C PHE A 284 -7.20 -16.27 -42.51
N GLY A 285 -7.87 -16.84 -43.49
CA GLY A 285 -9.29 -17.19 -43.43
C GLY A 285 -10.16 -15.93 -43.34
N PRO A 286 -11.02 -15.77 -42.31
CA PRO A 286 -11.84 -14.58 -42.16
C PRO A 286 -11.06 -13.35 -41.65
N PHE A 287 -9.79 -13.51 -41.33
CA PHE A 287 -8.94 -12.48 -40.76
C PHE A 287 -7.98 -11.91 -41.80
N SER A 288 -8.09 -10.63 -42.10
CA SER A 288 -7.20 -9.90 -43.02
C SER A 288 -6.57 -8.73 -42.25
N PRO A 289 -5.32 -8.88 -41.77
CA PRO A 289 -4.64 -7.81 -41.08
C PRO A 289 -4.32 -6.63 -42.02
N GLU A 290 -4.50 -5.42 -41.50
CA GLU A 290 -4.16 -4.18 -42.20
C GLU A 290 -3.17 -3.37 -41.37
N ASN A 291 -2.30 -2.60 -42.01
CA ASN A 291 -1.48 -1.61 -41.34
C ASN A 291 -2.35 -0.43 -40.87
N PHE A 292 -1.85 0.36 -39.90
CA PHE A 292 -2.64 1.43 -39.26
C PHE A 292 -3.13 2.47 -40.24
N ASP A 293 -2.32 2.77 -41.25
CA ASP A 293 -2.63 3.74 -42.29
C ASP A 293 -3.34 3.09 -43.49
N GLY A 294 -3.61 1.78 -43.45
CA GLY A 294 -4.23 1.02 -44.54
C GLY A 294 -3.32 0.79 -45.75
N ARG A 295 -2.04 1.16 -45.66
CA ARG A 295 -1.07 1.04 -46.75
C ARG A 295 -0.12 -0.12 -46.48
N PHE A 296 0.38 -0.68 -47.57
CA PHE A 296 1.41 -1.70 -47.58
C PHE A 296 2.63 -1.19 -48.31
N VAL A 297 3.81 -1.35 -47.70
CA VAL A 297 5.07 -0.82 -48.27
C VAL A 297 5.83 -1.86 -49.09
N GLY A 298 5.36 -3.12 -49.13
CA GLY A 298 5.98 -4.18 -49.87
C GLY A 298 7.14 -4.84 -49.12
N PRO A 299 8.27 -5.16 -49.79
CA PRO A 299 9.43 -5.73 -49.12
C PRO A 299 10.06 -4.74 -48.13
N ILE A 300 10.18 -5.15 -46.85
CA ILE A 300 10.72 -4.31 -45.77
C ILE A 300 11.65 -5.16 -44.90
N THR A 301 12.75 -4.60 -44.39
CA THR A 301 13.61 -5.34 -43.47
C THR A 301 12.92 -5.56 -42.11
N ALA A 302 13.30 -6.62 -41.41
CA ALA A 302 12.77 -6.89 -40.08
C ALA A 302 13.01 -5.70 -39.09
N THR A 303 14.17 -5.04 -39.24
CA THR A 303 14.49 -3.82 -38.46
C THR A 303 13.50 -2.71 -38.78
N ASP A 304 13.32 -2.37 -40.03
CA ASP A 304 12.42 -1.27 -40.43
C ASP A 304 10.96 -1.59 -40.11
N ALA A 305 10.55 -2.84 -40.31
CA ALA A 305 9.20 -3.31 -39.94
C ALA A 305 8.92 -3.17 -38.45
N LEU A 306 9.90 -3.39 -37.59
CA LEU A 306 9.78 -3.19 -36.14
C LEU A 306 9.77 -1.68 -35.78
N ILE A 307 10.63 -0.87 -36.42
CA ILE A 307 10.73 0.58 -36.18
C ILE A 307 9.42 1.26 -36.58
N TYR A 308 8.93 0.99 -37.76
CA TYR A 308 7.68 1.62 -38.24
C TYR A 308 6.43 0.94 -37.71
N MET A 309 6.56 -0.18 -37.01
CA MET A 309 5.44 -0.97 -36.49
C MET A 309 4.42 -1.40 -37.57
N GLU A 310 4.87 -1.52 -38.84
CA GLU A 310 3.99 -1.67 -39.98
C GLU A 310 3.30 -3.05 -40.04
N ILE A 311 3.95 -4.11 -39.66
CA ILE A 311 3.38 -5.45 -39.77
C ILE A 311 2.52 -5.79 -38.56
N GLY A 312 1.20 -5.88 -38.77
CA GLY A 312 0.27 -6.55 -37.85
C GLY A 312 -0.40 -5.67 -36.78
N ARG A 313 -0.79 -4.44 -37.08
CA ARG A 313 -1.64 -3.64 -36.18
C ARG A 313 -3.10 -4.08 -36.14
N ALA A 314 -3.53 -4.85 -37.12
CA ALA A 314 -4.90 -5.36 -37.20
C ALA A 314 -5.27 -6.37 -36.11
N SER A 315 -4.28 -7.10 -35.53
CA SER A 315 -4.55 -8.07 -34.47
C SER A 315 -4.97 -7.45 -33.12
N CYS A 316 -4.88 -6.12 -32.97
CA CYS A 316 -5.18 -5.43 -31.72
C CYS A 316 -6.62 -4.91 -31.61
N ARG A 317 -7.44 -5.03 -32.65
CA ARG A 317 -8.81 -4.53 -32.69
C ARG A 317 -9.89 -5.52 -32.32
N GLU A 318 -9.53 -6.77 -32.08
CA GLU A 318 -10.52 -7.79 -31.73
C GLU A 318 -10.62 -8.02 -30.22
N ARG A 319 -11.82 -7.64 -29.79
CA ARG A 319 -12.56 -8.04 -28.59
C ARG A 319 -12.20 -7.31 -27.28
N VAL A 320 -12.93 -6.26 -27.10
CA VAL A 320 -13.54 -5.90 -25.82
C VAL A 320 -14.89 -6.61 -25.75
#